data_e13ac6ff46c498f9178e422cd79f3b74
#
_entry.id   e13ac6ff46c498f9178e422cd79f3b74
#
_cell.length_a   1.000
_cell.length_b   1.000
_cell.length_c   1.000
_cell.angle_alpha   90.00
_cell.angle_beta   90.00
_cell.angle_gamma   90.00
#
_symmetry.space_group_name_H-M   'P 1'
#
loop_
_entity.id
_entity.type
_entity.pdbx_description
1 polymer ?
#
loop_
_entity_poly.entity_id
_entity_poly.type
_entity_poly.pdbx_seq_one_letter_code
_entity_poly.pdbx_strand_id
1 'polypeptide(L)'
;MKSAIIGLFAVALFASLPAVADWNEPNVAGTQEYRLIKLYPQAHVSEYAVKEFDSAKMLIGYKAGDDNPATYDDVEGKVIYYRFEHKPTTSTLEILRNYEGVLRSKGFEPIISGRGNKYPGLDRTEDETVGYWRWEEPGKGTIWVSLHAWYNGGHDAPWSELTIVETKAMEQTLGANAATEAKAATLADALQETGRVAVYGITFDFNKATLRPEAAPVLGQVLAMLAGNGGLQLAIEGNTDSIGQAAYNLKLSADRAAAVMAWLVAHGIDPGRLTTAGFGDTKPVADNATEDGRAKN
;
A
#
# COMPACT_ATOMS: atom_id res chain seq x y z
N MET A 1 -2.03 4.29 -81.97
CA MET A 1 -3.22 4.09 -81.18
C MET A 1 -2.78 3.50 -79.83
N LYS A 2 -2.73 4.29 -78.78
CA LYS A 2 -2.42 3.83 -77.43
C LYS A 2 -3.66 4.10 -76.58
N SER A 3 -4.34 2.98 -76.17
CA SER A 3 -5.48 3.05 -75.26
C SER A 3 -4.94 3.16 -73.82
N ALA A 4 -5.39 4.20 -73.12
CA ALA A 4 -5.17 4.36 -71.69
C ALA A 4 -6.37 3.78 -70.94
N ILE A 5 -6.11 2.78 -70.07
CA ILE A 5 -7.10 2.22 -69.12
C ILE A 5 -6.97 3.02 -67.83
N ILE A 6 -8.03 3.77 -67.47
CA ILE A 6 -8.15 4.47 -66.22
C ILE A 6 -8.77 3.46 -65.20
N GLY A 7 -7.95 2.97 -64.28
CA GLY A 7 -8.42 2.15 -63.18
C GLY A 7 -9.00 3.04 -62.07
N LEU A 8 -10.29 2.89 -61.80
CA LEU A 8 -10.98 3.56 -60.70
C LEU A 8 -10.65 2.77 -59.40
N PHE A 9 -9.79 3.32 -58.56
CA PHE A 9 -9.61 2.82 -57.18
C PHE A 9 -10.73 3.36 -56.31
N ALA A 10 -11.68 2.51 -55.99
CA ALA A 10 -12.64 2.78 -54.90
C ALA A 10 -11.92 2.63 -53.56
N VAL A 11 -11.60 3.74 -52.92
CA VAL A 11 -11.18 3.74 -51.50
C VAL A 11 -12.44 3.50 -50.69
N ALA A 12 -12.61 2.26 -50.20
CA ALA A 12 -13.60 1.97 -49.17
C ALA A 12 -13.09 2.56 -47.85
N LEU A 13 -13.65 3.69 -47.43
CA LEU A 13 -13.53 4.18 -46.07
C LEU A 13 -14.33 3.22 -45.19
N PHE A 14 -13.64 2.29 -44.56
CA PHE A 14 -14.19 1.61 -43.39
C PHE A 14 -14.13 2.61 -42.23
N ALA A 15 -15.23 3.34 -42.02
CA ALA A 15 -15.49 3.94 -40.73
C ALA A 15 -15.65 2.77 -39.74
N SER A 16 -14.64 2.56 -38.92
CA SER A 16 -14.77 1.67 -37.77
C SER A 16 -15.82 2.30 -36.85
N LEU A 17 -17.02 1.77 -36.86
CA LEU A 17 -17.97 2.03 -35.80
C LEU A 17 -17.28 1.69 -34.48
N PRO A 18 -17.40 2.54 -33.42
CA PRO A 18 -16.88 2.16 -32.12
C PRO A 18 -17.52 0.82 -31.76
N ALA A 19 -16.71 -0.16 -31.39
CA ALA A 19 -17.18 -1.45 -30.92
C ALA A 19 -18.14 -1.19 -29.76
N VAL A 20 -19.39 -1.55 -29.90
CA VAL A 20 -20.34 -1.57 -28.80
C VAL A 20 -19.81 -2.64 -27.84
N ALA A 21 -19.50 -2.25 -26.60
CA ALA A 21 -19.01 -3.19 -25.61
C ALA A 21 -19.97 -4.40 -25.52
N ASP A 22 -19.44 -5.59 -25.78
CA ASP A 22 -20.22 -6.82 -25.58
C ASP A 22 -20.16 -7.13 -24.08
N TRP A 23 -21.26 -6.87 -23.39
CA TRP A 23 -21.38 -7.11 -21.94
C TRP A 23 -21.26 -8.60 -21.56
N ASN A 24 -21.10 -9.48 -22.52
CA ASN A 24 -20.77 -10.89 -22.34
C ASN A 24 -19.29 -11.16 -22.56
N GLU A 25 -18.48 -10.16 -22.90
CA GLU A 25 -17.03 -10.34 -22.96
C GLU A 25 -16.48 -10.69 -21.58
N PRO A 26 -15.51 -11.62 -21.51
CA PRO A 26 -14.86 -11.93 -20.25
C PRO A 26 -14.06 -10.72 -19.75
N ASN A 27 -14.01 -10.52 -18.46
CA ASN A 27 -13.14 -9.53 -17.84
C ASN A 27 -11.70 -9.68 -18.33
N VAL A 28 -10.94 -8.59 -18.32
CA VAL A 28 -9.52 -8.62 -18.68
C VAL A 28 -8.78 -9.73 -17.91
N ALA A 29 -7.84 -10.39 -18.60
CA ALA A 29 -7.14 -11.55 -18.05
C ALA A 29 -6.45 -11.23 -16.71
N GLY A 30 -6.58 -12.13 -15.74
CA GLY A 30 -5.99 -11.98 -14.42
C GLY A 30 -6.86 -11.22 -13.42
N THR A 31 -8.03 -10.70 -13.83
CA THR A 31 -8.97 -10.03 -12.91
C THR A 31 -9.33 -10.92 -11.73
N GLN A 32 -9.16 -10.39 -10.52
CA GLN A 32 -9.56 -11.04 -9.28
C GLN A 32 -10.47 -10.13 -8.47
N GLU A 33 -11.43 -10.72 -7.75
CA GLU A 33 -12.22 -9.96 -6.79
C GLU A 33 -11.37 -9.54 -5.59
N TYR A 34 -11.61 -8.32 -5.11
CA TYR A 34 -11.02 -7.92 -3.84
C TYR A 34 -11.74 -8.61 -2.68
N ARG A 35 -11.00 -9.02 -1.65
CA ARG A 35 -11.53 -9.81 -0.52
C ARG A 35 -12.76 -9.22 0.19
N LEU A 36 -12.93 -7.90 0.16
CA LEU A 36 -14.03 -7.20 0.84
C LEU A 36 -15.12 -6.69 -0.11
N ILE A 37 -14.81 -6.55 -1.39
CA ILE A 37 -15.67 -5.91 -2.39
C ILE A 37 -15.73 -6.81 -3.63
N LYS A 38 -16.92 -7.24 -3.99
CA LYS A 38 -17.15 -7.99 -5.24
C LYS A 38 -17.10 -7.06 -6.44
N LEU A 39 -16.79 -7.63 -7.59
CA LEU A 39 -16.92 -6.92 -8.86
C LEU A 39 -18.38 -6.52 -9.09
N TYR A 40 -18.57 -5.38 -9.76
CA TYR A 40 -19.93 -4.89 -10.06
C TYR A 40 -20.65 -5.89 -10.96
N PRO A 41 -21.85 -6.36 -10.57
CA PRO A 41 -22.58 -7.34 -11.38
C PRO A 41 -22.92 -6.80 -12.77
N GLN A 42 -22.71 -7.62 -13.79
CA GLN A 42 -23.02 -7.27 -15.18
C GLN A 42 -22.25 -6.06 -15.73
N ALA A 43 -21.11 -5.69 -15.14
CA ALA A 43 -20.13 -4.80 -15.71
C ALA A 43 -18.96 -5.60 -16.26
N HIS A 44 -18.33 -5.08 -17.31
CA HIS A 44 -17.09 -5.60 -17.87
C HIS A 44 -15.91 -4.90 -17.22
N VAL A 45 -14.94 -5.65 -16.71
CA VAL A 45 -13.66 -5.08 -16.25
C VAL A 45 -12.73 -4.94 -17.45
N SER A 46 -12.58 -3.73 -17.94
CA SER A 46 -11.73 -3.39 -19.09
C SER A 46 -10.26 -3.16 -18.72
N GLU A 47 -9.99 -2.84 -17.45
CA GLU A 47 -8.62 -2.69 -16.94
C GLU A 47 -8.54 -3.19 -15.49
N TYR A 48 -7.48 -3.94 -15.18
CA TYR A 48 -7.17 -4.43 -13.84
C TYR A 48 -5.67 -4.39 -13.59
N ALA A 49 -5.27 -3.85 -12.46
CA ALA A 49 -3.88 -3.83 -12.04
C ALA A 49 -3.75 -4.06 -10.54
N VAL A 50 -2.71 -4.76 -10.15
CA VAL A 50 -2.29 -4.91 -8.75
C VAL A 50 -0.81 -4.58 -8.66
N LYS A 51 -0.47 -3.70 -7.74
CA LYS A 51 0.90 -3.41 -7.36
C LYS A 51 1.07 -3.68 -5.87
N GLU A 52 1.99 -4.54 -5.51
CA GLU A 52 2.20 -4.93 -4.11
C GLU A 52 2.71 -3.78 -3.24
N PHE A 53 3.38 -2.80 -3.87
CA PHE A 53 3.70 -1.51 -3.26
C PHE A 53 3.76 -0.42 -4.32
N ASP A 54 2.94 0.61 -4.14
CA ASP A 54 2.90 1.84 -4.93
C ASP A 54 2.17 2.91 -4.11
N SER A 55 1.93 4.07 -4.68
CA SER A 55 1.05 5.08 -4.10
C SER A 55 -0.14 5.38 -4.99
N ALA A 56 -1.22 5.82 -4.37
CA ALA A 56 -2.36 6.40 -5.08
C ALA A 56 -2.82 7.68 -4.37
N LYS A 57 -3.19 8.69 -5.17
CA LYS A 57 -3.69 9.95 -4.66
C LYS A 57 -5.10 9.77 -4.11
N MET A 58 -5.24 9.87 -2.79
CA MET A 58 -6.51 9.71 -2.08
C MET A 58 -6.96 11.03 -1.47
N LEU A 59 -8.28 11.30 -1.52
CA LEU A 59 -8.88 12.35 -0.72
C LEU A 59 -8.90 11.87 0.74
N ILE A 60 -8.13 12.52 1.59
CA ILE A 60 -8.00 12.17 3.01
C ILE A 60 -8.86 13.05 3.91
N GLY A 61 -9.38 14.16 3.40
CA GLY A 61 -10.25 15.07 4.13
C GLY A 61 -11.02 16.00 3.20
N TYR A 62 -12.22 16.41 3.64
CA TYR A 62 -13.04 17.39 2.94
C TYR A 62 -13.76 18.29 3.94
N LYS A 63 -13.63 19.62 3.78
CA LYS A 63 -14.26 20.59 4.65
C LYS A 63 -14.98 21.67 3.83
N ALA A 64 -16.29 21.49 3.73
CA ALA A 64 -17.14 22.40 2.95
C ALA A 64 -17.06 23.82 3.50
N GLY A 65 -16.95 24.80 2.58
CA GLY A 65 -16.89 26.22 2.90
C GLY A 65 -15.48 26.80 3.07
N ASP A 66 -14.44 25.98 3.04
CA ASP A 66 -13.05 26.46 3.00
C ASP A 66 -12.65 26.86 1.57
N ASP A 67 -11.67 27.75 1.41
CA ASP A 67 -11.14 28.16 0.10
C ASP A 67 -10.49 26.99 -0.65
N ASN A 68 -9.92 26.03 0.08
CA ASN A 68 -9.41 24.77 -0.46
C ASN A 68 -10.01 23.60 0.33
N PRO A 69 -11.24 23.17 -0.02
CA PRO A 69 -12.00 22.22 0.80
C PRO A 69 -11.49 20.78 0.76
N ALA A 70 -10.74 20.41 -0.28
CA ALA A 70 -10.28 19.04 -0.51
C ALA A 70 -8.81 18.87 -0.11
N THR A 71 -8.52 17.94 0.79
CA THR A 71 -7.16 17.57 1.18
C THR A 71 -6.84 16.20 0.59
N TYR A 72 -5.78 16.14 -0.22
CA TYR A 72 -5.27 14.91 -0.82
C TYR A 72 -3.94 14.52 -0.23
N ASP A 73 -3.65 13.22 -0.24
CA ASP A 73 -2.34 12.66 0.07
C ASP A 73 -2.04 11.49 -0.88
N ASP A 74 -0.74 11.22 -1.09
CA ASP A 74 -0.28 10.05 -1.79
C ASP A 74 -0.16 8.90 -0.78
N VAL A 75 -1.20 8.07 -0.74
CA VAL A 75 -1.29 6.96 0.21
C VAL A 75 -0.53 5.76 -0.34
N GLU A 76 0.49 5.32 0.39
CA GLU A 76 1.37 4.22 0.01
C GLU A 76 0.88 2.86 0.54
N GLY A 77 1.07 1.82 -0.27
CA GLY A 77 0.71 0.46 0.10
C GLY A 77 0.48 -0.45 -1.09
N LYS A 78 -0.27 -1.53 -0.88
CA LYS A 78 -0.75 -2.37 -1.97
C LYS A 78 -1.89 -1.64 -2.70
N VAL A 79 -1.68 -1.33 -3.98
CA VAL A 79 -2.65 -0.63 -4.82
C VAL A 79 -3.34 -1.63 -5.74
N ILE A 80 -4.67 -1.63 -5.73
CA ILE A 80 -5.51 -2.43 -6.61
C ILE A 80 -6.41 -1.48 -7.39
N TYR A 81 -6.40 -1.60 -8.70
CA TYR A 81 -7.13 -0.74 -9.60
C TYR A 81 -8.04 -1.56 -10.50
N TYR A 82 -9.27 -1.07 -10.70
CA TYR A 82 -10.25 -1.58 -11.63
C TYR A 82 -10.83 -0.44 -12.45
N ARG A 83 -11.00 -0.67 -13.76
CA ARG A 83 -11.88 0.14 -14.62
C ARG A 83 -13.01 -0.75 -15.12
N PHE A 84 -14.22 -0.26 -14.99
CA PHE A 84 -15.43 -0.95 -15.40
C PHE A 84 -16.13 -0.19 -16.51
N GLU A 85 -16.66 -0.93 -17.46
CA GLU A 85 -17.66 -0.49 -18.42
C GLU A 85 -19.01 -1.05 -18.01
N HIS A 86 -20.01 -0.19 -17.87
CA HIS A 86 -21.33 -0.56 -17.39
C HIS A 86 -22.35 -0.56 -18.52
N LYS A 87 -23.47 -1.27 -18.33
CA LYS A 87 -24.58 -1.23 -19.29
C LYS A 87 -25.18 0.16 -19.39
N PRO A 88 -25.70 0.56 -20.58
CA PRO A 88 -26.36 1.86 -20.77
C PRO A 88 -27.53 2.12 -19.80
N THR A 89 -28.16 1.07 -19.28
CA THR A 89 -29.25 1.19 -18.32
C THR A 89 -28.81 1.50 -16.90
N THR A 90 -27.51 1.42 -16.60
CA THR A 90 -26.93 1.70 -15.27
C THR A 90 -26.64 3.19 -15.14
N SER A 91 -26.97 3.82 -14.02
CA SER A 91 -26.59 5.21 -13.77
C SER A 91 -25.34 5.32 -12.90
N THR A 92 -24.60 6.42 -13.03
CA THR A 92 -23.43 6.70 -12.17
C THR A 92 -23.82 6.71 -10.70
N LEU A 93 -25.01 7.21 -10.37
CA LEU A 93 -25.50 7.21 -8.99
C LEU A 93 -25.82 5.80 -8.48
N GLU A 94 -26.37 4.92 -9.33
CA GLU A 94 -26.61 3.53 -8.99
C GLU A 94 -25.30 2.79 -8.67
N ILE A 95 -24.27 3.00 -9.49
CA ILE A 95 -22.92 2.47 -9.26
C ILE A 95 -22.43 2.88 -7.88
N LEU A 96 -22.44 4.20 -7.59
CA LEU A 96 -22.01 4.73 -6.31
C LEU A 96 -22.75 4.12 -5.12
N ARG A 97 -24.09 4.02 -5.20
CA ARG A 97 -24.93 3.51 -4.09
C ARG A 97 -24.69 2.03 -3.81
N ASN A 98 -24.43 1.23 -4.83
CA ASN A 98 -24.08 -0.18 -4.65
C ASN A 98 -22.77 -0.34 -3.89
N TYR A 99 -21.69 0.39 -4.29
CA TYR A 99 -20.42 0.35 -3.57
C TYR A 99 -20.54 0.94 -2.17
N GLU A 100 -21.21 2.07 -2.00
CA GLU A 100 -21.45 2.69 -0.70
C GLU A 100 -22.14 1.73 0.28
N GLY A 101 -23.16 1.02 -0.18
CA GLY A 101 -23.89 0.05 0.65
C GLY A 101 -22.98 -1.10 1.13
N VAL A 102 -22.17 -1.66 0.24
CA VAL A 102 -21.21 -2.72 0.59
C VAL A 102 -20.13 -2.18 1.55
N LEU A 103 -19.53 -1.04 1.25
CA LEU A 103 -18.47 -0.46 2.06
C LEU A 103 -18.94 -0.13 3.48
N ARG A 104 -20.12 0.51 3.61
CA ARG A 104 -20.73 0.79 4.93
C ARG A 104 -20.99 -0.48 5.73
N SER A 105 -21.46 -1.55 5.08
CA SER A 105 -21.71 -2.84 5.75
C SER A 105 -20.43 -3.50 6.29
N LYS A 106 -19.26 -3.11 5.79
CA LYS A 106 -17.92 -3.55 6.24
C LYS A 106 -17.27 -2.60 7.24
N GLY A 107 -17.91 -1.49 7.59
CA GLY A 107 -17.40 -0.52 8.54
C GLY A 107 -16.58 0.62 7.93
N PHE A 108 -16.56 0.76 6.60
CA PHE A 108 -15.91 1.90 5.96
C PHE A 108 -16.67 3.20 6.26
N GLU A 109 -15.91 4.23 6.64
CA GLU A 109 -16.41 5.58 6.86
C GLU A 109 -16.21 6.42 5.60
N PRO A 110 -17.27 7.08 5.09
CA PRO A 110 -17.14 7.98 3.96
C PRO A 110 -16.45 9.29 4.36
N ILE A 111 -15.50 9.74 3.55
CA ILE A 111 -14.98 11.11 3.59
C ILE A 111 -15.93 11.98 2.77
N ILE A 112 -16.27 11.53 1.56
CA ILE A 112 -17.34 12.07 0.72
C ILE A 112 -18.01 10.92 -0.03
N SER A 113 -19.30 11.10 -0.40
CA SER A 113 -20.03 10.18 -1.27
C SER A 113 -21.24 10.88 -1.89
N GLY A 114 -21.21 11.11 -3.20
CA GLY A 114 -22.32 11.78 -3.89
C GLY A 114 -22.02 12.20 -5.32
N ARG A 115 -22.89 13.05 -5.86
CA ARG A 115 -22.67 13.69 -7.17
C ARG A 115 -21.51 14.66 -7.08
N GLY A 116 -20.73 14.78 -8.16
CA GLY A 116 -19.51 15.57 -8.20
C GLY A 116 -19.72 17.05 -7.90
N ASN A 117 -20.79 17.63 -8.45
CA ASN A 117 -21.15 19.04 -8.22
C ASN A 117 -21.48 19.41 -6.76
N LYS A 118 -21.71 18.45 -5.88
CA LYS A 118 -21.93 18.70 -4.44
C LYS A 118 -20.64 18.99 -3.67
N TYR A 119 -19.49 18.78 -4.30
CA TYR A 119 -18.19 18.91 -3.68
C TYR A 119 -17.33 19.93 -4.42
N PRO A 120 -17.52 21.24 -4.19
CA PRO A 120 -16.66 22.27 -4.75
C PRO A 120 -15.17 21.97 -4.52
N GLY A 121 -14.33 22.28 -5.51
CA GLY A 121 -12.89 21.99 -5.44
C GLY A 121 -12.49 20.61 -5.94
N LEU A 122 -13.42 19.72 -6.30
CA LEU A 122 -13.11 18.44 -6.94
C LEU A 122 -13.10 18.48 -8.47
N ASP A 123 -13.56 19.59 -9.07
CA ASP A 123 -13.66 19.76 -10.54
C ASP A 123 -14.44 18.61 -11.20
N ARG A 124 -15.64 18.33 -10.69
CA ARG A 124 -16.53 17.27 -11.17
C ARG A 124 -17.88 17.80 -11.57
N THR A 125 -18.48 17.18 -12.58
CA THR A 125 -19.78 17.57 -13.13
C THR A 125 -20.95 16.99 -12.34
N GLU A 126 -22.17 17.41 -12.69
CA GLU A 126 -23.40 16.89 -12.09
C GLU A 126 -23.66 15.41 -12.40
N ASP A 127 -23.27 14.98 -13.60
CA ASP A 127 -23.48 13.61 -14.07
C ASP A 127 -22.43 12.62 -13.54
N GLU A 128 -21.34 13.15 -12.99
CA GLU A 128 -20.32 12.33 -12.34
C GLU A 128 -20.69 12.04 -10.89
N THR A 129 -20.28 10.88 -10.39
CA THR A 129 -20.35 10.54 -8.98
C THR A 129 -19.00 10.15 -8.44
N VAL A 130 -18.74 10.55 -7.22
CA VAL A 130 -17.48 10.29 -6.52
C VAL A 130 -17.74 9.78 -5.12
N GLY A 131 -16.85 8.90 -4.66
CA GLY A 131 -16.83 8.44 -3.29
C GLY A 131 -15.42 8.17 -2.85
N TYR A 132 -15.12 8.56 -1.62
CA TYR A 132 -13.88 8.25 -0.94
C TYR A 132 -14.21 7.75 0.45
N TRP A 133 -13.64 6.58 0.82
CA TRP A 133 -13.86 5.93 2.10
C TRP A 133 -12.55 5.47 2.70
N ARG A 134 -12.55 5.33 4.01
CA ARG A 134 -11.47 4.71 4.76
C ARG A 134 -12.02 3.72 5.79
N TRP A 135 -11.23 2.74 6.14
CA TRP A 135 -11.49 1.80 7.21
C TRP A 135 -10.20 1.37 7.88
N GLU A 136 -10.16 1.47 9.19
CA GLU A 136 -9.05 0.95 10.00
C GLU A 136 -9.28 -0.54 10.25
N GLU A 137 -8.55 -1.39 9.52
CA GLU A 137 -8.62 -2.85 9.74
C GLU A 137 -7.81 -3.22 10.97
N PRO A 138 -8.44 -3.78 12.05
CA PRO A 138 -7.74 -4.08 13.29
C PRO A 138 -6.48 -4.95 13.07
N GLY A 139 -5.33 -4.44 13.49
CA GLY A 139 -4.04 -5.13 13.39
C GLY A 139 -3.41 -5.20 12.00
N LYS A 140 -3.99 -4.53 10.98
CA LYS A 140 -3.48 -4.60 9.60
C LYS A 140 -3.23 -3.24 8.95
N GLY A 141 -3.79 -2.16 9.49
CA GLY A 141 -3.66 -0.80 8.95
C GLY A 141 -4.93 -0.28 8.30
N THR A 142 -4.79 0.80 7.54
CA THR A 142 -5.93 1.49 6.92
C THR A 142 -6.14 1.00 5.49
N ILE A 143 -7.40 0.78 5.14
CA ILE A 143 -7.82 0.56 3.75
C ILE A 143 -8.52 1.81 3.26
N TRP A 144 -8.04 2.33 2.15
CA TRP A 144 -8.62 3.47 1.45
C TRP A 144 -9.29 2.99 0.17
N VAL A 145 -10.44 3.55 -0.14
CA VAL A 145 -11.18 3.24 -1.36
C VAL A 145 -11.61 4.54 -2.03
N SER A 146 -11.34 4.65 -3.33
CA SER A 146 -11.92 5.71 -4.17
C SER A 146 -12.74 5.10 -5.29
N LEU A 147 -13.87 5.72 -5.58
CA LEU A 147 -14.72 5.43 -6.72
C LEU A 147 -15.01 6.72 -7.48
N HIS A 148 -14.82 6.68 -8.78
CA HIS A 148 -15.28 7.70 -9.70
C HIS A 148 -16.11 7.03 -10.79
N ALA A 149 -17.31 7.53 -11.06
CA ALA A 149 -18.13 7.06 -12.17
C ALA A 149 -18.62 8.23 -13.01
N TRP A 150 -18.52 8.08 -14.34
CA TRP A 150 -18.81 9.14 -15.32
C TRP A 150 -19.33 8.57 -16.63
N TYR A 151 -19.93 9.42 -17.47
CA TYR A 151 -20.26 9.07 -18.84
C TYR A 151 -19.09 9.46 -19.75
N ASN A 152 -18.55 8.52 -20.49
CA ASN A 152 -17.49 8.79 -21.46
C ASN A 152 -18.13 9.47 -22.69
N GLY A 153 -17.65 10.67 -23.06
CA GLY A 153 -18.23 11.52 -24.10
C GLY A 153 -18.50 10.77 -25.41
N GLY A 154 -19.78 10.66 -25.78
CA GLY A 154 -20.25 9.95 -26.97
C GLY A 154 -20.73 8.51 -26.74
N HIS A 155 -20.66 7.99 -25.51
CA HIS A 155 -21.22 6.70 -25.12
C HIS A 155 -22.38 6.88 -24.14
N ASP A 156 -23.49 6.19 -24.40
CA ASP A 156 -24.67 6.20 -23.51
C ASP A 156 -24.45 5.38 -22.23
N ALA A 157 -23.33 4.68 -22.13
CA ALA A 157 -22.98 3.79 -21.01
C ALA A 157 -21.98 4.44 -20.06
N PRO A 158 -22.16 4.35 -18.73
CA PRO A 158 -21.20 4.90 -17.78
C PRO A 158 -19.98 3.98 -17.62
N TRP A 159 -18.88 4.62 -17.27
CA TRP A 159 -17.64 3.99 -16.83
C TRP A 159 -17.45 4.22 -15.35
N SER A 160 -16.66 3.38 -14.71
CA SER A 160 -16.20 3.67 -13.36
C SER A 160 -14.79 3.17 -13.10
N GLU A 161 -14.08 3.87 -12.23
CA GLU A 161 -12.78 3.47 -11.68
C GLU A 161 -12.92 3.24 -10.17
N LEU A 162 -12.40 2.12 -9.73
CA LEU A 162 -12.30 1.76 -8.32
C LEU A 162 -10.83 1.56 -7.99
N THR A 163 -10.31 2.37 -7.06
CA THR A 163 -8.95 2.21 -6.54
C THR A 163 -9.02 1.85 -5.07
N ILE A 164 -8.27 0.84 -4.68
CA ILE A 164 -8.16 0.38 -3.30
C ILE A 164 -6.69 0.45 -2.91
N VAL A 165 -6.39 1.03 -1.75
CA VAL A 165 -5.05 1.04 -1.17
C VAL A 165 -5.10 0.40 0.21
N GLU A 166 -4.45 -0.73 0.36
CA GLU A 166 -4.15 -1.31 1.67
C GLU A 166 -2.82 -0.75 2.15
N THR A 167 -2.84 0.14 3.15
CA THR A 167 -1.59 0.72 3.66
C THR A 167 -0.68 -0.37 4.20
N LYS A 168 0.55 -0.39 3.74
CA LYS A 168 1.61 -1.23 4.28
C LYS A 168 2.95 -0.51 4.15
N ALA A 169 3.85 -0.80 5.07
CA ALA A 169 5.22 -0.33 4.93
C ALA A 169 5.88 -1.00 3.74
N MET A 170 6.69 -0.25 3.00
CA MET A 170 7.51 -0.80 1.92
C MET A 170 8.50 -1.82 2.47
N GLU A 171 8.51 -3.01 1.89
CA GLU A 171 9.58 -3.97 2.15
C GLU A 171 10.85 -3.48 1.45
N GLN A 172 11.85 -3.13 2.25
CA GLN A 172 13.14 -2.67 1.75
C GLN A 172 13.91 -3.85 1.17
N THR A 173 13.82 -4.06 -0.15
CA THR A 173 14.53 -5.15 -0.84
C THR A 173 15.96 -4.75 -1.26
N LEU A 174 16.22 -3.44 -1.46
CA LEU A 174 17.54 -2.91 -1.78
C LEU A 174 18.31 -2.62 -0.49
N GLY A 175 19.05 -3.58 0.00
CA GLY A 175 19.86 -3.43 1.21
C GLY A 175 19.87 -4.64 2.11
N ALA A 176 19.01 -5.62 1.89
CA ALA A 176 19.31 -6.97 2.31
C ALA A 176 20.54 -7.41 1.52
N ASN A 177 21.65 -7.71 2.20
CA ASN A 177 22.80 -8.26 1.53
C ASN A 177 22.35 -9.49 0.76
N ALA A 178 22.65 -9.55 -0.54
CA ALA A 178 22.31 -10.68 -1.42
C ALA A 178 22.79 -12.05 -0.89
N ALA A 179 23.72 -12.07 0.07
CA ALA A 179 24.12 -13.25 0.81
C ALA A 179 23.06 -13.74 1.83
N THR A 180 22.12 -12.88 2.25
CA THR A 180 21.06 -13.24 3.22
C THR A 180 19.75 -13.59 2.51
N GLU A 181 19.57 -13.15 1.26
CA GLU A 181 18.42 -13.47 0.41
C GLU A 181 18.41 -14.91 -0.10
N ALA A 182 19.56 -15.58 -0.09
CA ALA A 182 19.62 -16.98 -0.42
C ALA A 182 19.11 -17.83 0.75
N LYS A 183 17.78 -17.84 0.95
CA LYS A 183 17.08 -18.93 1.65
C LYS A 183 17.36 -19.16 3.13
N ALA A 184 17.64 -18.15 3.95
CA ALA A 184 17.31 -18.28 5.36
C ALA A 184 15.78 -18.16 5.46
N ALA A 185 15.07 -19.26 5.44
CA ALA A 185 13.61 -19.28 5.47
C ALA A 185 13.05 -18.66 6.76
N THR A 186 13.91 -18.44 7.76
CA THR A 186 13.57 -17.83 9.05
C THR A 186 14.76 -17.07 9.64
N LEU A 187 14.50 -16.13 10.55
CA LEU A 187 15.54 -15.48 11.37
C LEU A 187 16.40 -16.50 12.13
N ALA A 188 15.83 -17.66 12.49
CA ALA A 188 16.52 -18.74 13.17
C ALA A 188 17.62 -19.37 12.30
N ASP A 189 17.33 -19.60 11.03
CA ASP A 189 18.30 -20.18 10.10
C ASP A 189 19.47 -19.23 9.88
N ALA A 190 19.20 -17.93 9.65
CA ALA A 190 20.24 -16.92 9.52
C ALA A 190 21.11 -16.79 10.77
N LEU A 191 20.50 -16.87 11.96
CA LEU A 191 21.22 -16.81 13.23
C LEU A 191 22.05 -18.07 13.48
N GLN A 192 21.56 -19.26 13.11
CA GLN A 192 22.30 -20.52 13.21
C GLN A 192 23.49 -20.57 12.25
N GLU A 193 23.33 -20.05 11.05
CA GLU A 193 24.36 -20.07 10.01
C GLU A 193 25.52 -19.11 10.30
N THR A 194 25.19 -17.89 10.75
CA THR A 194 26.17 -16.80 10.89
C THR A 194 26.48 -16.40 12.33
N GLY A 195 25.70 -16.88 13.32
CA GLY A 195 25.79 -16.45 14.71
C GLY A 195 25.25 -15.05 14.97
N ARG A 196 24.88 -14.29 13.95
CA ARG A 196 24.37 -12.92 14.01
C ARG A 196 23.37 -12.67 12.90
N VAL A 197 22.39 -11.82 13.16
CA VAL A 197 21.46 -11.36 12.15
C VAL A 197 21.12 -9.87 12.37
N ALA A 198 21.15 -9.09 11.31
CA ALA A 198 20.66 -7.72 11.36
C ALA A 198 19.15 -7.73 11.18
N VAL A 199 18.42 -7.13 12.11
CA VAL A 199 16.98 -7.02 12.07
C VAL A 199 16.59 -5.59 11.76
N TYR A 200 16.01 -5.37 10.59
CA TYR A 200 15.54 -4.06 10.13
C TYR A 200 14.04 -3.88 10.38
N GLY A 201 13.58 -2.63 10.40
CA GLY A 201 12.16 -2.31 10.58
C GLY A 201 11.71 -2.21 12.04
N ILE A 202 12.62 -2.30 13.02
CA ILE A 202 12.34 -1.91 14.40
C ILE A 202 12.49 -0.41 14.52
N THR A 203 11.38 0.32 14.41
CA THR A 203 11.33 1.78 14.39
C THR A 203 11.06 2.38 15.76
N PHE A 204 11.64 3.55 16.02
CA PHE A 204 11.52 4.29 17.26
C PHE A 204 11.09 5.74 16.97
N ASP A 205 10.51 6.40 17.96
CA ASP A 205 10.31 7.85 17.91
C ASP A 205 11.66 8.57 17.73
N PHE A 206 11.60 9.72 17.05
CA PHE A 206 12.82 10.51 16.81
C PHE A 206 13.53 10.86 18.11
N ASN A 207 14.82 10.56 18.19
CA ASN A 207 15.68 10.75 19.37
C ASN A 207 15.17 10.08 20.66
N LYS A 208 14.38 9.00 20.56
CA LYS A 208 13.85 8.26 21.72
C LYS A 208 14.08 6.75 21.57
N ALA A 209 13.88 6.04 22.69
CA ALA A 209 13.81 4.59 22.73
C ALA A 209 12.36 4.05 22.76
N THR A 210 11.36 4.91 22.51
CA THR A 210 9.96 4.51 22.42
C THR A 210 9.73 3.79 21.11
N LEU A 211 9.36 2.51 21.18
CA LEU A 211 8.99 1.70 20.00
C LEU A 211 7.73 2.28 19.35
N ARG A 212 7.76 2.40 18.05
CA ARG A 212 6.58 2.77 17.27
C ARG A 212 5.73 1.54 16.94
N PRO A 213 4.42 1.69 16.72
CA PRO A 213 3.53 0.57 16.40
C PRO A 213 3.98 -0.27 15.20
N GLU A 214 4.64 0.37 14.22
CA GLU A 214 5.15 -0.27 13.00
C GLU A 214 6.27 -1.29 13.27
N ALA A 215 6.91 -1.26 14.43
CA ALA A 215 7.91 -2.26 14.84
C ALA A 215 7.27 -3.61 15.23
N ALA A 216 5.97 -3.65 15.56
CA ALA A 216 5.31 -4.84 16.08
C ALA A 216 5.38 -6.07 15.16
N PRO A 217 5.20 -5.97 13.82
CA PRO A 217 5.32 -7.15 12.94
C PRO A 217 6.72 -7.77 12.97
N VAL A 218 7.77 -6.96 13.00
CA VAL A 218 9.16 -7.44 13.03
C VAL A 218 9.49 -8.06 14.40
N LEU A 219 9.09 -7.37 15.46
CA LEU A 219 9.24 -7.91 16.83
C LEU A 219 8.48 -9.22 17.02
N GLY A 220 7.32 -9.38 16.36
CA GLY A 220 6.55 -10.61 16.31
C GLY A 220 7.31 -11.78 15.66
N GLN A 221 8.13 -11.52 14.63
CA GLN A 221 9.00 -12.55 14.03
C GLN A 221 10.11 -12.99 14.99
N VAL A 222 10.75 -12.05 15.69
CA VAL A 222 11.75 -12.35 16.72
C VAL A 222 11.13 -13.13 17.88
N LEU A 223 9.93 -12.73 18.31
CA LEU A 223 9.15 -13.43 19.33
C LEU A 223 8.87 -14.88 18.93
N ALA A 224 8.37 -15.10 17.70
CA ALA A 224 8.06 -16.43 17.17
C ALA A 224 9.32 -17.32 17.10
N MET A 225 10.45 -16.76 16.66
CA MET A 225 11.75 -17.44 16.64
C MET A 225 12.16 -17.90 18.04
N LEU A 226 12.07 -17.01 19.04
CA LEU A 226 12.43 -17.33 20.43
C LEU A 226 11.45 -18.33 21.07
N ALA A 227 10.16 -18.23 20.75
CA ALA A 227 9.13 -19.17 21.24
C ALA A 227 9.32 -20.58 20.64
N GLY A 228 9.66 -20.67 19.35
CA GLY A 228 9.94 -21.94 18.67
C GLY A 228 11.26 -22.60 19.07
N ASN A 229 12.19 -21.85 19.71
CA ASN A 229 13.53 -22.30 20.08
C ASN A 229 13.79 -22.03 21.57
N GLY A 230 13.20 -22.85 22.46
CA GLY A 230 13.21 -22.65 23.91
C GLY A 230 14.60 -22.55 24.56
N GLY A 231 15.63 -23.11 23.95
CA GLY A 231 17.02 -23.05 24.44
C GLY A 231 17.84 -21.89 23.87
N LEU A 232 17.31 -21.13 22.92
CA LEU A 232 18.03 -20.02 22.27
C LEU A 232 18.17 -18.84 23.24
N GLN A 233 19.39 -18.35 23.41
CA GLN A 233 19.71 -17.10 24.10
C GLN A 233 20.04 -16.04 23.05
N LEU A 234 19.57 -14.83 23.23
CA LEU A 234 19.70 -13.75 22.28
C LEU A 234 20.37 -12.53 22.91
N ALA A 235 21.44 -12.05 22.29
CA ALA A 235 22.00 -10.74 22.58
C ALA A 235 21.41 -9.70 21.61
N ILE A 236 20.71 -8.71 22.17
CA ILE A 236 20.08 -7.61 21.41
C ILE A 236 21.10 -6.45 21.38
N GLU A 237 21.63 -6.20 20.19
CA GLU A 237 22.63 -5.14 19.98
C GLU A 237 21.94 -3.93 19.32
N GLY A 238 22.08 -2.74 19.93
CA GLY A 238 21.60 -1.47 19.36
C GLY A 238 22.76 -0.69 18.73
N ASN A 239 22.50 -0.10 17.58
CA ASN A 239 23.44 0.78 16.89
C ASN A 239 22.76 2.12 16.57
N THR A 240 23.54 3.12 16.19
CA THR A 240 23.07 4.40 15.64
C THR A 240 23.92 4.77 14.44
N ASP A 241 23.46 5.74 13.66
CA ASP A 241 24.31 6.45 12.73
C ASP A 241 25.40 7.27 13.48
N SER A 242 26.31 7.88 12.71
CA SER A 242 27.40 8.71 13.22
C SER A 242 27.00 10.17 13.49
N ILE A 243 25.71 10.52 13.38
CA ILE A 243 25.26 11.90 13.63
C ILE A 243 25.03 12.11 15.13
N GLY A 244 25.63 13.15 15.68
CA GLY A 244 25.51 13.52 17.09
C GLY A 244 26.74 13.20 17.93
N GLN A 245 26.57 13.31 19.26
CA GLN A 245 27.69 13.05 20.19
C GLN A 245 27.78 11.53 20.48
N ALA A 246 28.99 10.98 20.44
CA ALA A 246 29.25 9.55 20.65
C ALA A 246 28.65 9.02 21.99
N ALA A 247 28.77 9.78 23.08
CA ALA A 247 28.22 9.41 24.38
C ALA A 247 26.66 9.36 24.35
N TYR A 248 26.03 10.26 23.62
CA TYR A 248 24.59 10.25 23.42
C TYR A 248 24.15 9.05 22.58
N ASN A 249 24.84 8.80 21.47
CA ASN A 249 24.56 7.67 20.57
C ASN A 249 24.74 6.33 21.30
N LEU A 250 25.77 6.20 22.12
CA LEU A 250 25.99 5.01 22.93
C LEU A 250 24.83 4.77 23.90
N LYS A 251 24.39 5.81 24.61
CA LYS A 251 23.24 5.71 25.52
C LYS A 251 21.94 5.40 24.76
N LEU A 252 21.65 6.10 23.68
CA LEU A 252 20.42 5.91 22.89
C LEU A 252 20.32 4.50 22.34
N SER A 253 21.42 3.95 21.82
CA SER A 253 21.47 2.58 21.30
C SER A 253 21.23 1.53 22.41
N ALA A 254 21.81 1.73 23.61
CA ALA A 254 21.54 0.88 24.75
C ALA A 254 20.09 0.94 25.23
N ASP A 255 19.51 2.14 25.31
CA ASP A 255 18.11 2.35 25.69
C ASP A 255 17.15 1.69 24.68
N ARG A 256 17.45 1.75 23.38
CA ARG A 256 16.69 1.10 22.31
C ARG A 256 16.74 -0.42 22.39
N ALA A 257 17.93 -0.99 22.62
CA ALA A 257 18.08 -2.43 22.83
C ALA A 257 17.29 -2.90 24.08
N ALA A 258 17.31 -2.11 25.16
CA ALA A 258 16.53 -2.38 26.36
C ALA A 258 15.03 -2.30 26.11
N ALA A 259 14.55 -1.38 25.29
CA ALA A 259 13.14 -1.28 24.92
C ALA A 259 12.66 -2.51 24.11
N VAL A 260 13.48 -3.02 23.20
CA VAL A 260 13.19 -4.27 22.46
C VAL A 260 13.13 -5.46 23.44
N MET A 261 14.09 -5.58 24.35
CA MET A 261 14.07 -6.63 25.40
C MET A 261 12.80 -6.54 26.24
N ALA A 262 12.45 -5.34 26.70
CA ALA A 262 11.26 -5.12 27.54
C ALA A 262 9.97 -5.54 26.79
N TRP A 263 9.90 -5.26 25.49
CA TRP A 263 8.78 -5.67 24.66
C TRP A 263 8.68 -7.20 24.56
N LEU A 264 9.79 -7.90 24.29
CA LEU A 264 9.83 -9.37 24.20
C LEU A 264 9.45 -10.03 25.54
N VAL A 265 9.95 -9.49 26.66
CA VAL A 265 9.61 -9.97 28.01
C VAL A 265 8.12 -9.79 28.29
N ALA A 266 7.55 -8.64 27.94
CA ALA A 266 6.12 -8.37 28.08
C ALA A 266 5.24 -9.33 27.24
N HIS A 267 5.82 -9.94 26.18
CA HIS A 267 5.15 -10.94 25.34
C HIS A 267 5.55 -12.39 25.68
N GLY A 268 6.11 -12.61 26.87
CA GLY A 268 6.29 -13.96 27.44
C GLY A 268 7.65 -14.61 27.27
N ILE A 269 8.67 -13.89 26.79
CA ILE A 269 10.04 -14.41 26.75
C ILE A 269 10.69 -14.26 28.13
N ASP A 270 11.34 -15.33 28.62
CA ASP A 270 12.11 -15.30 29.85
C ASP A 270 13.26 -14.29 29.75
N PRO A 271 13.35 -13.28 30.65
CA PRO A 271 14.42 -12.29 30.64
C PRO A 271 15.82 -12.91 30.77
N GLY A 272 15.95 -14.10 31.41
CA GLY A 272 17.22 -14.82 31.50
C GLY A 272 17.77 -15.33 30.16
N ARG A 273 16.97 -15.33 29.13
CA ARG A 273 17.36 -15.67 27.74
C ARG A 273 17.84 -14.48 26.92
N LEU A 274 17.72 -13.26 27.45
CA LEU A 274 17.98 -12.03 26.73
C LEU A 274 19.09 -11.22 27.39
N THR A 275 19.97 -10.68 26.58
CA THR A 275 20.94 -9.64 26.99
C THR A 275 20.88 -8.46 26.06
N THR A 276 21.29 -7.28 26.53
CA THR A 276 21.29 -6.07 25.71
C THR A 276 22.64 -5.38 25.72
N ALA A 277 23.03 -4.79 24.59
CA ALA A 277 24.21 -3.95 24.50
C ALA A 277 23.95 -2.77 23.51
N GLY A 278 24.44 -1.59 23.83
CA GLY A 278 24.46 -0.46 22.92
C GLY A 278 25.88 -0.22 22.44
N PHE A 279 26.05 0.06 21.16
CA PHE A 279 27.34 0.32 20.52
C PHE A 279 27.44 1.73 19.92
N GLY A 280 26.34 2.52 19.93
CA GLY A 280 26.31 3.80 19.26
C GLY A 280 26.72 3.66 17.79
N ASP A 281 27.61 4.50 17.33
CA ASP A 281 28.19 4.51 15.98
C ASP A 281 29.48 3.68 15.84
N THR A 282 29.92 2.96 16.90
CA THR A 282 31.20 2.23 16.89
C THR A 282 31.17 0.90 16.16
N LYS A 283 29.97 0.31 15.98
CA LYS A 283 29.76 -0.93 15.23
C LYS A 283 28.64 -0.78 14.21
N PRO A 284 28.80 0.07 13.19
CA PRO A 284 27.76 0.32 12.23
C PRO A 284 27.43 -0.96 11.44
N VAL A 285 26.14 -1.19 11.19
CA VAL A 285 25.64 -2.30 10.36
C VAL A 285 25.85 -2.00 8.89
N ALA A 286 25.87 -0.71 8.52
CA ALA A 286 26.12 -0.21 7.17
C ALA A 286 27.03 1.02 7.21
N ASP A 287 27.54 1.42 6.04
CA ASP A 287 28.52 2.52 5.91
C ASP A 287 27.91 3.87 6.31
N ASN A 288 28.38 4.45 7.40
CA ASN A 288 27.97 5.77 7.89
C ASN A 288 28.39 6.95 6.98
N ALA A 289 29.22 6.74 5.96
CA ALA A 289 29.59 7.77 5.02
C ALA A 289 28.45 8.14 4.06
N THR A 290 27.51 7.23 3.82
CA THR A 290 26.36 7.44 2.93
C THR A 290 25.07 7.68 3.72
N GLU A 291 24.12 8.42 3.15
CA GLU A 291 22.80 8.64 3.75
C GLU A 291 22.03 7.32 3.89
N ASP A 292 22.04 6.50 2.84
CA ASP A 292 21.42 5.17 2.83
C ASP A 292 22.03 4.23 3.87
N GLY A 293 23.34 4.33 4.09
CA GLY A 293 24.02 3.53 5.11
C GLY A 293 23.67 4.01 6.52
N ARG A 294 23.61 5.33 6.75
CA ARG A 294 23.17 5.88 8.04
C ARG A 294 21.73 5.50 8.39
N ALA A 295 20.84 5.47 7.41
CA ALA A 295 19.45 5.07 7.60
C ALA A 295 19.28 3.60 8.05
N LYS A 296 20.32 2.77 7.91
CA LYS A 296 20.34 1.37 8.32
C LYS A 296 20.94 1.14 9.71
N ASN A 297 21.57 2.16 10.28
CA ASN A 297 22.19 2.16 11.59
C ASN A 297 21.32 2.84 12.65
#